data_b0722ec2e027b5536864df1231be1fb2
#
_entry.id   b0722ec2e027b5536864df1231be1fb2
#
_cell.length_a   1.000
_cell.length_b   1.000
_cell.length_c   1.000
_cell.angle_alpha   90.00
_cell.angle_beta   90.00
_cell.angle_gamma   90.00
#
_symmetry.space_group_name_H-M   'P 1'
#
loop_
_entity.id
_entity.type
_entity.pdbx_description
1 polymer ?
#
loop_
_entity_poly.entity_id
_entity_poly.type
_entity_poly.pdbx_seq_one_letter_code
_entity_poly.pdbx_strand_id
1 'polypeptide(L)'
;MLELSEVLIGHVRELAGRIGTRYIGSTGNTAAGEYIRREMERIGLAVEIQESPCPAWSARRTILEAEEIQLRVYVDPFSPPVEVTASMVPACTIAELEHADLSGKIALLYGDLTSAPVSPKQWFLITEREQQIIALLERKRPAAVLSARPGVSYFGHGFCDADFSLPSATLPRDVALALLRKNPSAVHLRLETERRPGSTANVIGRIPGKRAETIVLCAHYDTATTTPGACDNAGGVAIILALAARFASRPAACTIEFAAFSGHEYLPLGVDAYWKTAKAEKIIAAVNFDGAGHILGTNTLTAMAASDKLIRAARSKLAAYPGAVWVEPWPESDHSAFAMRGVPALAFGGAGIREITHSPADTADGISPLKLNEAASLAAEILLELKDKKVEWGRE
;
A
#
# COMPACT_ATOMS: atom_id res chain seq x y z
N MET A 1 -19.36 21.44 7.40
CA MET A 1 -18.32 21.18 6.37
C MET A 1 -16.92 21.52 6.84
N LEU A 2 -16.66 22.73 7.33
CA LEU A 2 -15.32 23.13 7.81
C LEU A 2 -14.81 22.24 8.96
N GLU A 3 -15.64 21.98 9.96
CA GLU A 3 -15.28 21.13 11.11
C GLU A 3 -14.85 19.71 10.72
N LEU A 4 -15.56 19.04 9.78
CA LEU A 4 -15.19 17.72 9.31
C LEU A 4 -13.87 17.74 8.52
N SER A 5 -13.66 18.76 7.69
CA SER A 5 -12.41 18.92 6.94
C SER A 5 -11.21 19.12 7.86
N GLU A 6 -11.37 19.86 8.96
CA GLU A 6 -10.31 20.04 9.96
C GLU A 6 -9.98 18.77 10.72
N VAL A 7 -10.99 17.97 11.08
CA VAL A 7 -10.78 16.65 11.71
C VAL A 7 -10.02 15.72 10.77
N LEU A 8 -10.44 15.61 9.51
CA LEU A 8 -9.82 14.77 8.51
C LEU A 8 -8.34 15.12 8.30
N ILE A 9 -8.04 16.42 8.08
CA ILE A 9 -6.66 16.84 7.85
C ILE A 9 -5.81 16.74 9.14
N GLY A 10 -6.43 16.82 10.31
CA GLY A 10 -5.78 16.58 11.59
C GLY A 10 -5.22 15.16 11.70
N HIS A 11 -6.01 14.15 11.33
CA HIS A 11 -5.55 12.75 11.30
C HIS A 11 -4.45 12.54 10.26
N VAL A 12 -4.56 13.14 9.07
CA VAL A 12 -3.51 13.05 8.03
C VAL A 12 -2.20 13.66 8.53
N ARG A 13 -2.25 14.87 9.14
CA ARG A 13 -1.04 15.53 9.70
C ARG A 13 -0.39 14.70 10.80
N GLU A 14 -1.18 14.05 11.62
CA GLU A 14 -0.65 13.16 12.66
C GLU A 14 0.04 11.94 12.04
N LEU A 15 -0.65 11.21 11.15
CA LEU A 15 -0.14 9.97 10.56
C LEU A 15 1.02 10.21 9.57
N ALA A 16 0.83 11.08 8.59
CA ALA A 16 1.83 11.32 7.54
C ALA A 16 2.82 12.43 7.90
N GLY A 17 2.43 13.42 8.73
CA GLY A 17 3.31 14.53 9.12
C GLY A 17 4.16 14.19 10.34
N ARG A 18 3.54 13.90 11.50
CA ARG A 18 4.27 13.69 12.77
C ARG A 18 4.86 12.28 12.88
N ILE A 19 4.09 11.24 12.58
CA ILE A 19 4.57 9.85 12.60
C ILE A 19 5.44 9.58 11.37
N GLY A 20 4.97 9.97 10.20
CA GLY A 20 5.69 9.82 8.94
C GLY A 20 5.58 8.42 8.36
N THR A 21 6.69 7.89 7.88
CA THR A 21 6.78 6.56 7.27
C THR A 21 6.42 5.45 8.26
N ARG A 22 5.52 4.53 7.84
CA ARG A 22 4.85 3.56 8.72
C ARG A 22 4.91 2.12 8.18
N TYR A 23 6.00 1.74 7.50
CA TYR A 23 6.11 0.38 6.96
C TYR A 23 6.12 -0.69 8.07
N ILE A 24 5.67 -1.89 7.74
CA ILE A 24 5.54 -3.01 8.69
C ILE A 24 6.81 -3.26 9.51
N GLY A 25 6.65 -3.57 10.78
CA GLY A 25 7.77 -3.83 11.71
C GLY A 25 8.59 -2.60 12.10
N SER A 26 8.20 -1.39 11.63
CA SER A 26 8.84 -0.14 12.03
C SER A 26 8.22 0.47 13.29
N THR A 27 8.96 1.36 13.95
CA THR A 27 8.44 2.16 15.07
C THR A 27 7.31 3.08 14.64
N GLY A 28 7.35 3.60 13.40
CA GLY A 28 6.27 4.38 12.81
C GLY A 28 4.98 3.59 12.65
N ASN A 29 5.07 2.32 12.23
CA ASN A 29 3.91 1.44 12.12
C ASN A 29 3.27 1.19 13.50
N THR A 30 4.08 0.86 14.51
CA THR A 30 3.60 0.70 15.88
C THR A 30 2.94 1.98 16.42
N ALA A 31 3.55 3.14 16.20
CA ALA A 31 3.02 4.42 16.65
C ALA A 31 1.69 4.78 15.96
N ALA A 32 1.55 4.45 14.67
CA ALA A 32 0.31 4.67 13.92
C ALA A 32 -0.82 3.76 14.41
N GLY A 33 -0.55 2.47 14.59
CA GLY A 33 -1.53 1.53 15.15
C GLY A 33 -2.02 1.97 16.53
N GLU A 34 -1.11 2.41 17.40
CA GLU A 34 -1.43 2.92 18.73
C GLU A 34 -2.24 4.24 18.68
N TYR A 35 -1.93 5.13 17.73
CA TYR A 35 -2.71 6.33 17.50
C TYR A 35 -4.15 6.00 17.08
N ILE A 36 -4.31 5.12 16.09
CA ILE A 36 -5.63 4.69 15.58
C ILE A 36 -6.44 4.03 16.69
N ARG A 37 -5.82 3.14 17.48
CA ARG A 37 -6.45 2.49 18.63
C ARG A 37 -7.01 3.53 19.61
N ARG A 38 -6.19 4.48 20.04
CA ARG A 38 -6.62 5.54 20.98
C ARG A 38 -7.74 6.41 20.42
N GLU A 39 -7.70 6.75 19.14
CA GLU A 39 -8.77 7.53 18.52
C GLU A 39 -10.09 6.74 18.48
N MET A 40 -10.06 5.46 18.13
CA MET A 40 -11.26 4.61 18.15
C MET A 40 -11.82 4.44 19.56
N GLU A 41 -10.97 4.23 20.56
CA GLU A 41 -11.38 4.16 21.97
C GLU A 41 -11.97 5.50 22.47
N ARG A 42 -11.36 6.62 22.10
CA ARG A 42 -11.86 7.98 22.44
C ARG A 42 -13.25 8.25 21.86
N ILE A 43 -13.53 7.70 20.68
CA ILE A 43 -14.85 7.74 20.04
C ILE A 43 -15.87 6.84 20.78
N GLY A 44 -15.40 5.89 21.59
CA GLY A 44 -16.22 4.94 22.34
C GLY A 44 -16.50 3.61 21.62
N LEU A 45 -15.67 3.24 20.63
CA LEU A 45 -15.80 1.96 19.94
C LEU A 45 -15.22 0.83 20.80
N ALA A 46 -15.76 -0.38 20.64
CA ALA A 46 -15.11 -1.60 21.09
C ALA A 46 -13.95 -1.92 20.13
N VAL A 47 -12.72 -1.87 20.63
CA VAL A 47 -11.51 -2.05 19.81
C VAL A 47 -10.93 -3.44 19.99
N GLU A 48 -10.64 -4.12 18.89
CA GLU A 48 -9.89 -5.37 18.80
C GLU A 48 -8.55 -5.12 18.10
N ILE A 49 -7.48 -5.72 18.62
CA ILE A 49 -6.16 -5.71 18.00
C ILE A 49 -5.87 -7.11 17.48
N GLN A 50 -5.56 -7.22 16.19
CA GLN A 50 -5.19 -8.49 15.55
C GLN A 50 -3.70 -8.45 15.19
N GLU A 51 -2.85 -8.96 16.09
CA GLU A 51 -1.41 -9.01 15.87
C GLU A 51 -1.01 -10.06 14.83
N SER A 52 0.00 -9.73 14.03
CA SER A 52 0.61 -10.61 13.06
C SER A 52 2.13 -10.50 13.11
N PRO A 53 2.87 -11.62 13.11
CA PRO A 53 4.31 -11.57 12.92
C PRO A 53 4.63 -11.04 11.52
N CYS A 54 5.67 -10.23 11.43
CA CYS A 54 6.16 -9.70 10.17
C CYS A 54 7.68 -9.56 10.20
N PRO A 55 8.35 -9.47 9.04
CA PRO A 55 9.74 -9.06 8.99
C PRO A 55 9.85 -7.58 9.40
N ALA A 56 10.73 -7.29 10.35
CA ALA A 56 11.21 -5.93 10.59
C ALA A 56 12.52 -5.72 9.83
N TRP A 57 12.68 -4.54 9.24
CA TRP A 57 13.85 -4.21 8.44
C TRP A 57 14.26 -2.76 8.69
N SER A 58 15.57 -2.51 8.56
CA SER A 58 16.10 -1.15 8.60
C SER A 58 17.35 -1.05 7.73
N ALA A 59 17.59 0.13 7.17
CA ALA A 59 18.81 0.49 6.47
C ALA A 59 19.52 1.62 7.22
N ARG A 60 20.86 1.52 7.35
CA ARG A 60 21.71 2.54 8.00
C ARG A 60 22.50 3.32 6.98
N ARG A 61 23.22 2.64 6.11
CA ARG A 61 24.08 3.25 5.13
C ARG A 61 24.03 2.52 3.82
N THR A 62 24.02 3.28 2.73
CA THR A 62 24.03 2.78 1.36
C THR A 62 25.14 3.51 0.60
N ILE A 63 26.07 2.77 0.02
CA ILE A 63 27.18 3.30 -0.78
C ILE A 63 27.18 2.57 -2.11
N LEU A 64 27.32 3.34 -3.18
CA LEU A 64 27.64 2.87 -4.52
C LEU A 64 28.77 3.72 -5.06
N GLU A 65 29.87 3.10 -5.43
CA GLU A 65 31.04 3.80 -5.97
C GLU A 65 31.53 3.13 -7.25
N ALA A 66 31.88 3.94 -8.22
CA ALA A 66 32.54 3.50 -9.43
C ALA A 66 33.64 4.52 -9.80
N GLU A 67 34.86 4.05 -10.08
CA GLU A 67 36.00 4.94 -10.44
C GLU A 67 36.22 6.06 -9.39
N GLU A 68 36.15 5.73 -8.09
CA GLU A 68 36.27 6.65 -6.96
C GLU A 68 35.17 7.74 -6.87
N ILE A 69 34.12 7.63 -7.67
CA ILE A 69 32.98 8.53 -7.66
C ILE A 69 31.81 7.87 -6.90
N GLN A 70 31.34 8.55 -5.86
CA GLN A 70 30.14 8.11 -5.15
C GLN A 70 28.89 8.44 -5.97
N LEU A 71 28.04 7.44 -6.15
CA LEU A 71 26.81 7.50 -6.91
C LEU A 71 25.59 7.35 -6.01
N ARG A 72 24.47 7.95 -6.40
CA ARG A 72 23.19 7.77 -5.68
C ARG A 72 22.64 6.37 -5.91
N VAL A 73 22.17 5.75 -4.83
CA VAL A 73 21.54 4.44 -4.86
C VAL A 73 20.53 4.33 -3.70
N TYR A 74 19.46 3.62 -3.91
CA TYR A 74 18.41 3.41 -2.93
C TYR A 74 18.30 1.92 -2.65
N VAL A 75 18.56 1.54 -1.40
CA VAL A 75 18.41 0.15 -0.99
C VAL A 75 16.95 -0.27 -1.11
N ASP A 76 16.68 -1.43 -1.69
CA ASP A 76 15.35 -1.97 -1.77
C ASP A 76 14.86 -2.46 -0.39
N PRO A 77 13.56 -2.32 -0.06
CA PRO A 77 12.99 -2.84 1.16
C PRO A 77 13.29 -4.32 1.34
N PHE A 78 13.60 -4.70 2.56
CA PHE A 78 13.99 -6.06 2.95
C PHE A 78 15.28 -6.60 2.29
N SER A 79 16.02 -5.80 1.55
CA SER A 79 17.32 -6.23 1.02
C SER A 79 18.23 -6.72 2.15
N PRO A 80 18.87 -7.90 2.05
CA PRO A 80 19.93 -8.31 2.97
C PRO A 80 21.17 -7.42 2.86
N PRO A 81 22.05 -7.38 3.88
CA PRO A 81 23.28 -6.61 3.82
C PRO A 81 24.28 -7.21 2.83
N VAL A 82 25.10 -6.36 2.24
CA VAL A 82 26.22 -6.75 1.38
C VAL A 82 27.31 -5.70 1.40
N GLU A 83 28.56 -6.15 1.28
CA GLU A 83 29.71 -5.31 0.89
C GLU A 83 30.49 -6.06 -0.18
N VAL A 84 30.55 -5.54 -1.40
CA VAL A 84 31.15 -6.20 -2.54
C VAL A 84 31.76 -5.19 -3.51
N THR A 85 32.92 -5.53 -4.06
CA THR A 85 33.49 -4.87 -5.24
C THR A 85 33.57 -5.90 -6.36
N ALA A 86 32.80 -5.73 -7.41
CA ALA A 86 32.70 -6.71 -8.50
C ALA A 86 32.42 -6.02 -9.85
N SER A 87 32.66 -6.77 -10.93
CA SER A 87 32.22 -6.35 -12.26
C SER A 87 30.69 -6.36 -12.35
N MET A 88 30.17 -5.44 -13.14
CA MET A 88 28.74 -5.32 -13.37
C MET A 88 28.36 -6.02 -14.69
N VAL A 89 27.25 -6.76 -14.69
CA VAL A 89 26.69 -7.42 -15.87
C VAL A 89 25.32 -6.85 -16.15
N PRO A 90 25.16 -6.05 -17.23
CA PRO A 90 23.86 -5.51 -17.60
C PRO A 90 22.99 -6.56 -18.28
N ALA A 91 21.66 -6.52 -18.03
CA ALA A 91 20.66 -7.30 -18.74
C ALA A 91 19.36 -6.50 -18.88
N CYS A 92 18.76 -6.46 -20.07
CA CYS A 92 17.51 -5.74 -20.32
C CYS A 92 16.33 -6.65 -20.71
N THR A 93 16.58 -7.92 -21.01
CA THR A 93 15.56 -8.91 -21.35
C THR A 93 15.76 -10.21 -20.57
N ILE A 94 14.71 -11.04 -20.48
CA ILE A 94 14.80 -12.38 -19.88
C ILE A 94 15.86 -13.22 -20.60
N ALA A 95 15.93 -13.17 -21.93
CA ALA A 95 16.91 -13.92 -22.70
C ALA A 95 18.35 -13.53 -22.36
N GLU A 96 18.64 -12.22 -22.22
CA GLU A 96 19.96 -11.77 -21.78
C GLU A 96 20.26 -12.24 -20.35
N LEU A 97 19.27 -12.15 -19.45
CA LEU A 97 19.39 -12.61 -18.07
C LEU A 97 19.64 -14.13 -18.00
N GLU A 98 19.03 -14.93 -18.88
CA GLU A 98 19.23 -16.37 -18.99
C GLU A 98 20.68 -16.73 -19.45
N HIS A 99 21.24 -15.97 -20.37
CA HIS A 99 22.59 -16.22 -20.90
C HIS A 99 23.71 -15.57 -20.07
N ALA A 100 23.38 -14.59 -19.23
CA ALA A 100 24.38 -13.89 -18.42
C ALA A 100 25.07 -14.79 -17.41
N ASP A 101 26.39 -14.69 -17.30
CA ASP A 101 27.16 -15.23 -16.17
C ASP A 101 27.16 -14.18 -15.04
N LEU A 102 26.40 -14.44 -13.99
CA LEU A 102 26.20 -13.54 -12.86
C LEU A 102 26.95 -13.96 -11.59
N SER A 103 27.60 -15.12 -11.59
CA SER A 103 28.24 -15.67 -10.38
C SER A 103 29.29 -14.71 -9.84
N GLY A 104 29.12 -14.23 -8.60
CA GLY A 104 30.02 -13.27 -7.94
C GLY A 104 30.04 -11.87 -8.54
N LYS A 105 29.15 -11.56 -9.48
CA LYS A 105 29.06 -10.25 -10.15
C LYS A 105 27.83 -9.48 -9.68
N ILE A 106 27.76 -8.19 -9.97
CA ILE A 106 26.60 -7.35 -9.75
C ILE A 106 25.73 -7.38 -11.02
N ALA A 107 24.49 -7.85 -10.90
CA ALA A 107 23.54 -7.77 -12.00
C ALA A 107 22.96 -6.37 -12.09
N LEU A 108 22.99 -5.72 -13.27
CA LEU A 108 22.28 -4.46 -13.54
C LEU A 108 21.08 -4.74 -14.44
N LEU A 109 19.89 -4.70 -13.88
CA LEU A 109 18.64 -4.91 -14.60
C LEU A 109 18.08 -3.57 -15.10
N TYR A 110 17.65 -3.53 -16.35
CA TYR A 110 17.02 -2.35 -16.94
C TYR A 110 16.06 -2.75 -18.08
N GLY A 111 15.48 -1.76 -18.76
CA GLY A 111 14.63 -1.99 -19.93
C GLY A 111 13.38 -2.79 -19.61
N ASP A 112 13.18 -3.88 -20.35
CA ASP A 112 12.01 -4.75 -20.18
C ASP A 112 11.96 -5.39 -18.78
N LEU A 113 13.11 -5.80 -18.21
CA LEU A 113 13.18 -6.42 -16.88
C LEU A 113 12.73 -5.51 -15.74
N THR A 114 12.73 -4.19 -15.94
CA THR A 114 12.35 -3.19 -14.93
C THR A 114 11.26 -2.24 -15.40
N SER A 115 10.46 -2.65 -16.38
CA SER A 115 9.31 -1.86 -16.87
C SER A 115 8.25 -1.61 -15.78
N ALA A 116 8.16 -2.52 -14.81
CA ALA A 116 7.42 -2.37 -13.55
C ALA A 116 8.29 -2.86 -12.38
N PRO A 117 7.97 -2.51 -11.11
CA PRO A 117 8.53 -3.19 -9.95
C PRO A 117 8.27 -4.69 -10.02
N VAL A 118 9.19 -5.50 -9.47
CA VAL A 118 8.95 -6.94 -9.33
C VAL A 118 8.14 -7.17 -8.06
N SER A 119 6.98 -7.76 -8.22
CA SER A 119 6.05 -8.03 -7.14
C SER A 119 6.63 -9.01 -6.11
N PRO A 120 6.27 -8.91 -4.82
CA PRO A 120 6.61 -9.93 -3.84
C PRO A 120 6.11 -11.33 -4.25
N LYS A 121 6.88 -12.37 -3.93
CA LYS A 121 6.52 -13.76 -4.27
C LYS A 121 5.15 -14.19 -3.77
N GLN A 122 4.68 -13.63 -2.67
CA GLN A 122 3.38 -13.93 -2.08
C GLN A 122 2.24 -13.06 -2.62
N TRP A 123 2.52 -12.14 -3.54
CA TRP A 123 1.50 -11.29 -4.12
C TRP A 123 0.59 -12.08 -5.06
N PHE A 124 -0.72 -12.03 -4.84
CA PHE A 124 -1.68 -12.84 -5.60
C PHE A 124 -1.82 -12.46 -7.08
N LEU A 125 -1.32 -11.29 -7.47
CA LEU A 125 -1.26 -10.82 -8.87
C LEU A 125 0.13 -10.95 -9.48
N ILE A 126 1.09 -11.62 -8.82
CA ILE A 126 2.43 -11.82 -9.39
C ILE A 126 2.33 -12.56 -10.73
N THR A 127 2.96 -12.01 -11.75
CA THR A 127 2.93 -12.58 -13.11
C THR A 127 3.95 -13.71 -13.27
N GLU A 128 3.73 -14.60 -14.22
CA GLU A 128 4.71 -15.65 -14.59
C GLU A 128 6.08 -15.06 -14.96
N ARG A 129 6.06 -13.90 -15.61
CA ARG A 129 7.27 -13.15 -15.97
C ARG A 129 8.06 -12.69 -14.75
N GLU A 130 7.43 -12.13 -13.75
CA GLU A 130 8.09 -11.70 -12.51
C GLU A 130 8.64 -12.91 -11.74
N GLN A 131 7.89 -14.00 -11.66
CA GLN A 131 8.35 -15.26 -11.08
C GLN A 131 9.59 -15.79 -11.79
N GLN A 132 9.64 -15.72 -13.13
CA GLN A 132 10.79 -16.12 -13.93
C GLN A 132 12.02 -15.24 -13.65
N ILE A 133 11.86 -13.94 -13.56
CA ILE A 133 12.96 -13.01 -13.22
C ILE A 133 13.55 -13.37 -11.85
N ILE A 134 12.70 -13.54 -10.83
CA ILE A 134 13.12 -13.89 -9.47
C ILE A 134 13.87 -15.24 -9.49
N ALA A 135 13.29 -16.27 -10.12
CA ALA A 135 13.87 -17.60 -10.18
C ALA A 135 15.23 -17.63 -10.90
N LEU A 136 15.37 -16.84 -11.98
CA LEU A 136 16.64 -16.71 -12.70
C LEU A 136 17.73 -16.06 -11.82
N LEU A 137 17.41 -14.97 -11.14
CA LEU A 137 18.34 -14.28 -10.26
C LEU A 137 18.77 -15.19 -9.09
N GLU A 138 17.82 -15.82 -8.39
CA GLU A 138 18.13 -16.69 -7.26
C GLU A 138 18.93 -17.93 -7.66
N ARG A 139 18.68 -18.49 -8.85
CA ARG A 139 19.47 -19.61 -9.41
C ARG A 139 20.88 -19.19 -9.78
N LYS A 140 21.06 -18.01 -10.39
CA LYS A 140 22.37 -17.51 -10.86
C LYS A 140 23.21 -16.90 -9.77
N ARG A 141 22.60 -16.52 -8.63
CA ARG A 141 23.27 -15.99 -7.43
C ARG A 141 24.27 -14.88 -7.71
N PRO A 142 23.86 -13.75 -8.33
CA PRO A 142 24.73 -12.57 -8.35
C PRO A 142 25.10 -12.16 -6.93
N ALA A 143 26.20 -11.45 -6.76
CA ALA A 143 26.60 -10.89 -5.47
C ALA A 143 25.61 -9.81 -5.01
N ALA A 144 25.03 -9.07 -5.95
CA ALA A 144 23.94 -8.12 -5.72
C ALA A 144 23.15 -7.86 -7.01
N VAL A 145 21.95 -7.31 -6.86
CA VAL A 145 21.07 -6.87 -7.96
C VAL A 145 20.89 -5.36 -7.88
N LEU A 146 21.24 -4.66 -8.95
CA LEU A 146 20.88 -3.26 -9.16
C LEU A 146 19.77 -3.20 -10.20
N SER A 147 18.71 -2.44 -9.95
CA SER A 147 17.63 -2.20 -10.90
C SER A 147 17.54 -0.74 -11.30
N ALA A 148 17.28 -0.47 -12.58
CA ALA A 148 17.12 0.87 -13.11
C ALA A 148 15.83 0.98 -13.91
N ARG A 149 14.98 1.94 -13.60
CA ARG A 149 13.69 2.16 -14.29
C ARG A 149 13.79 3.40 -15.19
N PRO A 150 13.61 3.25 -16.53
CA PRO A 150 13.87 4.35 -17.46
C PRO A 150 12.85 5.49 -17.42
N GLY A 151 11.62 5.22 -16.99
CA GLY A 151 10.48 6.14 -17.11
C GLY A 151 10.16 7.00 -15.88
N VAL A 152 10.81 6.83 -14.75
CA VAL A 152 10.41 7.49 -13.48
C VAL A 152 11.61 8.23 -12.89
N SER A 153 11.47 9.51 -12.68
CA SER A 153 12.42 10.30 -11.88
C SER A 153 12.29 9.98 -10.36
N TYR A 154 11.29 9.18 -9.98
CA TYR A 154 10.95 8.80 -8.61
C TYR A 154 10.78 7.29 -8.41
N PHE A 155 11.12 6.85 -7.36
CA PHE A 155 11.43 5.79 -6.48
C PHE A 155 10.35 4.73 -6.33
N GLY A 156 9.99 4.02 -7.41
CA GLY A 156 9.53 2.65 -7.17
C GLY A 156 10.77 1.78 -6.99
N HIS A 157 10.91 1.10 -5.86
CA HIS A 157 11.92 0.08 -5.68
C HIS A 157 11.79 -1.02 -6.74
N GLY A 158 12.93 -1.56 -7.18
CA GLY A 158 12.93 -2.67 -8.14
C GLY A 158 12.40 -3.96 -7.51
N PHE A 159 12.73 -4.18 -6.24
CA PHE A 159 12.32 -5.33 -5.45
C PHE A 159 11.81 -4.87 -4.09
N CYS A 160 10.70 -5.45 -3.62
CA CYS A 160 10.09 -5.15 -2.33
C CYS A 160 9.62 -6.44 -1.64
N ASP A 161 10.48 -7.46 -1.59
CA ASP A 161 10.10 -8.79 -1.15
C ASP A 161 10.97 -9.25 0.03
N ALA A 162 10.32 -9.54 1.16
CA ALA A 162 10.98 -10.08 2.34
C ALA A 162 11.58 -11.49 2.11
N ASP A 163 11.04 -12.23 1.16
CA ASP A 163 11.48 -13.57 0.79
C ASP A 163 12.52 -13.57 -0.34
N PHE A 164 12.84 -12.39 -0.92
CA PHE A 164 13.92 -12.29 -1.88
C PHE A 164 15.28 -12.38 -1.17
N SER A 165 16.07 -13.38 -1.56
CA SER A 165 17.28 -13.75 -0.83
C SER A 165 18.52 -12.92 -1.20
N LEU A 166 18.47 -12.16 -2.31
CA LEU A 166 19.63 -11.46 -2.85
C LEU A 166 19.66 -9.98 -2.38
N PRO A 167 20.85 -9.44 -2.08
CA PRO A 167 21.01 -8.01 -1.88
C PRO A 167 20.56 -7.22 -3.12
N SER A 168 19.70 -6.22 -2.92
CA SER A 168 19.15 -5.44 -4.02
C SER A 168 19.06 -3.95 -3.71
N ALA A 169 19.20 -3.14 -4.75
CA ALA A 169 19.06 -1.70 -4.68
C ALA A 169 18.60 -1.12 -6.03
N THR A 170 17.95 0.03 -5.98
CA THR A 170 17.43 0.73 -7.14
C THR A 170 18.27 1.97 -7.46
N LEU A 171 18.57 2.15 -8.73
CA LEU A 171 19.36 3.27 -9.27
C LEU A 171 18.45 4.35 -9.85
N PRO A 172 18.76 5.64 -9.59
CA PRO A 172 18.23 6.73 -10.40
C PRO A 172 18.62 6.57 -11.86
N ARG A 173 17.77 7.06 -12.77
CA ARG A 173 17.98 6.95 -14.22
C ARG A 173 19.32 7.51 -14.68
N ASP A 174 19.72 8.67 -14.18
CA ASP A 174 20.98 9.33 -14.55
C ASP A 174 22.20 8.49 -14.12
N VAL A 175 22.15 7.87 -12.95
CA VAL A 175 23.19 6.96 -12.45
C VAL A 175 23.29 5.71 -13.31
N ALA A 176 22.16 5.07 -13.62
CA ALA A 176 22.12 3.90 -14.48
C ALA A 176 22.68 4.20 -15.89
N LEU A 177 22.31 5.35 -16.48
CA LEU A 177 22.85 5.79 -17.77
C LEU A 177 24.36 6.03 -17.70
N ALA A 178 24.87 6.62 -16.63
CA ALA A 178 26.29 6.84 -16.44
C ALA A 178 27.05 5.50 -16.36
N LEU A 179 26.58 4.56 -15.57
CA LEU A 179 27.17 3.24 -15.42
C LEU A 179 27.16 2.44 -16.74
N LEU A 180 26.04 2.43 -17.46
CA LEU A 180 25.93 1.73 -18.76
C LEU A 180 26.85 2.33 -19.84
N ARG A 181 27.04 3.66 -19.85
CA ARG A 181 27.89 4.34 -20.81
C ARG A 181 29.38 4.18 -20.49
N LYS A 182 29.76 4.31 -19.23
CA LYS A 182 31.16 4.22 -18.79
C LYS A 182 31.64 2.77 -18.72
N ASN A 183 30.74 1.85 -18.44
CA ASN A 183 31.01 0.42 -18.25
C ASN A 183 32.27 0.18 -17.38
N PRO A 184 32.27 0.64 -16.11
CA PRO A 184 33.42 0.53 -15.24
C PRO A 184 33.83 -0.93 -15.03
N SER A 185 35.10 -1.19 -14.86
CA SER A 185 35.64 -2.54 -14.67
C SER A 185 35.12 -3.20 -13.36
N ALA A 186 34.87 -2.37 -12.35
CA ALA A 186 34.27 -2.80 -11.07
C ALA A 186 33.43 -1.69 -10.47
N VAL A 187 32.46 -2.10 -9.67
CA VAL A 187 31.59 -1.24 -8.87
C VAL A 187 31.66 -1.71 -7.41
N HIS A 188 31.84 -0.78 -6.49
CA HIS A 188 31.74 -1.06 -5.06
C HIS A 188 30.33 -0.75 -4.56
N LEU A 189 29.68 -1.75 -3.96
CA LEU A 189 28.35 -1.64 -3.35
C LEU A 189 28.41 -2.06 -1.89
N ARG A 190 27.93 -1.19 -1.00
CA ARG A 190 27.73 -1.49 0.41
C ARG A 190 26.32 -1.14 0.83
N LEU A 191 25.57 -2.14 1.30
CA LEU A 191 24.24 -2.00 1.88
C LEU A 191 24.32 -2.44 3.35
N GLU A 192 24.23 -1.48 4.27
CA GLU A 192 24.16 -1.76 5.71
C GLU A 192 22.71 -1.87 6.12
N THR A 193 22.18 -3.07 6.04
CA THR A 193 20.78 -3.38 6.40
C THR A 193 20.70 -4.41 7.49
N GLU A 194 19.58 -4.44 8.17
CA GLU A 194 19.28 -5.42 9.22
C GLU A 194 17.86 -5.95 9.04
N ARG A 195 17.74 -7.29 9.01
CA ARG A 195 16.46 -8.00 9.07
C ARG A 195 16.31 -8.64 10.44
N ARG A 196 15.14 -8.53 11.03
CA ARG A 196 14.82 -9.15 12.31
C ARG A 196 13.35 -9.55 12.37
N PRO A 197 12.96 -10.48 13.26
CA PRO A 197 11.55 -10.69 13.57
C PRO A 197 10.92 -9.41 14.12
N GLY A 198 9.69 -9.14 13.73
CA GLY A 198 8.88 -8.01 14.17
C GLY A 198 7.42 -8.38 14.23
N SER A 199 6.58 -7.42 14.49
CA SER A 199 5.13 -7.56 14.49
C SER A 199 4.47 -6.33 13.89
N THR A 200 3.26 -6.54 13.39
CA THR A 200 2.31 -5.50 13.00
C THR A 200 0.93 -5.91 13.50
N ALA A 201 -0.07 -5.04 13.42
CA ALA A 201 -1.41 -5.38 13.89
C ALA A 201 -2.50 -4.65 13.09
N ASN A 202 -3.64 -5.30 12.87
CA ASN A 202 -4.85 -4.59 12.53
C ASN A 202 -5.45 -3.92 13.77
N VAL A 203 -6.07 -2.77 13.58
CA VAL A 203 -6.87 -2.09 14.59
C VAL A 203 -8.32 -2.04 14.11
N ILE A 204 -9.21 -2.72 14.82
CA ILE A 204 -10.61 -2.88 14.40
C ILE A 204 -11.53 -2.32 15.47
N GLY A 205 -12.25 -1.25 15.14
CA GLY A 205 -13.28 -0.65 16.00
C GLY A 205 -14.68 -1.03 15.56
N ARG A 206 -15.58 -1.32 16.48
CA ARG A 206 -16.96 -1.72 16.17
C ARG A 206 -18.00 -0.88 16.86
N ILE A 207 -19.06 -0.55 16.10
CA ILE A 207 -20.33 -0.06 16.59
C ILE A 207 -21.30 -1.26 16.51
N PRO A 208 -21.73 -1.85 17.64
CA PRO A 208 -22.60 -3.02 17.62
C PRO A 208 -23.98 -2.65 17.06
N GLY A 209 -24.50 -3.48 16.18
CA GLY A 209 -25.86 -3.40 15.65
C GLY A 209 -26.82 -4.38 16.35
N LYS A 210 -28.10 -4.27 15.99
CA LYS A 210 -29.13 -5.20 16.49
C LYS A 210 -29.06 -6.57 15.83
N ARG A 211 -28.49 -6.66 14.62
CA ARG A 211 -28.33 -7.87 13.83
C ARG A 211 -26.86 -8.27 13.76
N ALA A 212 -26.60 -9.53 13.47
CA ALA A 212 -25.25 -10.09 13.38
C ALA A 212 -24.51 -9.75 12.08
N GLU A 213 -25.23 -9.21 11.08
CA GLU A 213 -24.59 -8.78 9.82
C GLU A 213 -23.72 -7.55 10.06
N THR A 214 -22.70 -7.41 9.23
CA THR A 214 -21.67 -6.38 9.36
C THR A 214 -21.48 -5.62 8.05
N ILE A 215 -21.29 -4.31 8.14
CA ILE A 215 -20.68 -3.49 7.07
C ILE A 215 -19.26 -3.17 7.52
N VAL A 216 -18.28 -3.39 6.63
CA VAL A 216 -16.87 -3.13 6.92
C VAL A 216 -16.42 -1.89 6.16
N LEU A 217 -15.89 -0.90 6.88
CA LEU A 217 -15.17 0.23 6.29
C LEU A 217 -13.69 0.01 6.58
N CYS A 218 -12.86 -0.04 5.57
CA CYS A 218 -11.44 -0.36 5.75
C CYS A 218 -10.51 0.58 4.99
N ALA A 219 -9.30 0.70 5.53
CA ALA A 219 -8.15 1.35 4.91
C ALA A 219 -6.89 0.74 5.51
N HIS A 220 -5.82 0.61 4.74
CA HIS A 220 -4.54 0.26 5.34
C HIS A 220 -3.86 1.48 5.94
N TYR A 221 -3.02 1.28 6.96
CA TYR A 221 -2.28 2.37 7.60
C TYR A 221 -0.76 2.28 7.46
N ASP A 222 -0.25 1.14 7.00
CA ASP A 222 1.15 1.01 6.65
C ASP A 222 1.48 1.77 5.36
N THR A 223 2.75 1.99 5.12
CA THR A 223 3.28 2.71 3.95
C THR A 223 4.44 1.97 3.34
N ALA A 224 4.75 2.28 2.08
CA ALA A 224 6.06 1.99 1.52
C ALA A 224 7.18 2.69 2.32
N THR A 225 8.42 2.17 2.25
CA THR A 225 9.53 2.62 3.10
C THR A 225 10.03 4.03 2.81
N THR A 226 9.69 4.60 1.67
CA THR A 226 10.21 5.89 1.19
C THR A 226 9.20 7.03 1.27
N THR A 227 7.96 6.76 1.68
CA THR A 227 6.87 7.73 1.63
C THR A 227 6.33 8.07 3.01
N PRO A 228 5.99 9.34 3.28
CA PRO A 228 5.13 9.68 4.40
C PRO A 228 3.71 9.11 4.27
N GLY A 229 3.24 8.76 3.07
CA GLY A 229 1.98 8.09 2.81
C GLY A 229 0.76 8.91 3.24
N ALA A 230 0.65 10.13 2.76
CA ALA A 230 -0.47 10.99 3.12
C ALA A 230 -1.74 10.64 2.34
N CYS A 231 -1.61 10.49 1.03
CA CYS A 231 -2.68 9.99 0.16
C CYS A 231 -2.80 8.47 0.28
N ASP A 232 -1.66 7.81 0.42
CA ASP A 232 -1.50 6.36 0.47
C ASP A 232 -0.81 5.92 1.78
N ASN A 233 -1.54 5.72 2.93
CA ASN A 233 -2.99 5.84 2.94
C ASN A 233 -3.51 6.48 4.26
N ALA A 234 -2.84 7.55 4.75
CA ALA A 234 -3.33 8.30 5.91
C ALA A 234 -4.70 8.95 5.64
N GLY A 235 -4.98 9.32 4.37
CA GLY A 235 -6.27 9.85 3.94
C GLY A 235 -7.42 8.86 4.15
N GLY A 236 -7.23 7.60 3.75
CA GLY A 236 -8.20 6.53 3.95
C GLY A 236 -8.46 6.28 5.44
N VAL A 237 -7.39 6.22 6.25
CA VAL A 237 -7.52 6.08 7.71
C VAL A 237 -8.27 7.27 8.33
N ALA A 238 -7.98 8.50 7.88
CA ALA A 238 -8.69 9.69 8.35
C ALA A 238 -10.20 9.60 8.06
N ILE A 239 -10.58 9.10 6.88
CA ILE A 239 -11.97 8.90 6.50
C ILE A 239 -12.66 7.89 7.42
N ILE A 240 -12.05 6.72 7.67
CA ILE A 240 -12.69 5.70 8.54
C ILE A 240 -12.84 6.19 9.99
N LEU A 241 -11.86 6.94 10.53
CA LEU A 241 -11.94 7.53 11.87
C LEU A 241 -13.03 8.60 11.96
N ALA A 242 -13.13 9.48 10.96
CA ALA A 242 -14.17 10.49 10.90
C ALA A 242 -15.58 9.91 10.77
N LEU A 243 -15.72 8.85 9.96
CA LEU A 243 -16.98 8.10 9.84
C LEU A 243 -17.32 7.37 11.14
N ALA A 244 -16.35 6.79 11.82
CA ALA A 244 -16.53 6.18 13.14
C ALA A 244 -17.12 7.18 14.14
N ALA A 245 -16.51 8.37 14.24
CA ALA A 245 -17.00 9.44 15.11
C ALA A 245 -18.44 9.89 14.74
N ARG A 246 -18.73 10.01 13.44
CA ARG A 246 -20.05 10.42 12.94
C ARG A 246 -21.16 9.42 13.28
N PHE A 247 -20.84 8.12 13.30
CA PHE A 247 -21.83 7.03 13.49
C PHE A 247 -21.84 6.45 14.90
N ALA A 248 -20.88 6.72 15.75
CA ALA A 248 -20.73 6.15 17.10
C ALA A 248 -22.01 6.28 17.97
N SER A 249 -22.69 7.40 17.90
CA SER A 249 -23.92 7.68 18.68
C SER A 249 -25.22 7.30 17.95
N ARG A 250 -25.14 6.72 16.76
CA ARG A 250 -26.31 6.42 15.93
C ARG A 250 -26.70 4.95 16.04
N PRO A 251 -27.95 4.61 16.34
CA PRO A 251 -28.41 3.22 16.29
C PRO A 251 -28.24 2.65 14.88
N ALA A 252 -27.65 1.47 14.78
CA ALA A 252 -27.52 0.74 13.52
C ALA A 252 -28.30 -0.58 13.58
N ALA A 253 -28.88 -0.99 12.46
CA ALA A 253 -29.54 -2.28 12.35
C ALA A 253 -28.53 -3.42 12.29
N CYS A 254 -27.37 -3.21 11.66
CA CYS A 254 -26.24 -4.14 11.58
C CYS A 254 -25.00 -3.56 12.28
N THR A 255 -24.03 -4.39 12.58
CA THR A 255 -22.73 -3.96 13.09
C THR A 255 -22.00 -3.12 12.02
N ILE A 256 -21.40 -2.01 12.43
CA ILE A 256 -20.49 -1.24 11.57
C ILE A 256 -19.06 -1.43 12.11
N GLU A 257 -18.20 -1.93 11.27
CA GLU A 257 -16.81 -2.22 11.59
C GLU A 257 -15.89 -1.27 10.84
N PHE A 258 -14.94 -0.69 11.55
CA PHE A 258 -13.89 0.21 11.02
C PHE A 258 -12.57 -0.51 11.19
N ALA A 259 -12.01 -1.02 10.08
CA ALA A 259 -10.81 -1.82 10.09
C ALA A 259 -9.62 -1.04 9.49
N ALA A 260 -8.67 -0.69 10.32
CA ALA A 260 -7.37 -0.19 9.88
C ALA A 260 -6.42 -1.38 9.73
N PHE A 261 -6.12 -1.76 8.49
CA PHE A 261 -5.25 -2.89 8.17
C PHE A 261 -3.77 -2.48 8.15
N SER A 262 -2.88 -3.45 8.41
CA SER A 262 -1.44 -3.27 8.27
C SER A 262 -0.77 -4.45 7.59
N GLY A 263 0.15 -4.14 6.68
CA GLY A 263 0.83 -5.12 5.83
C GLY A 263 0.22 -5.21 4.44
N HIS A 264 -0.39 -4.13 3.98
CA HIS A 264 -0.90 -4.00 2.61
C HIS A 264 0.23 -3.84 1.59
N GLU A 265 1.20 -2.96 1.87
CA GLU A 265 2.22 -2.51 0.92
C GLU A 265 3.20 -3.59 0.46
N TYR A 266 3.47 -4.56 1.29
CA TYR A 266 4.48 -5.59 0.99
C TYR A 266 4.00 -7.02 1.15
N LEU A 267 3.02 -7.25 2.01
CA LEU A 267 2.52 -8.59 2.34
C LEU A 267 1.03 -8.47 2.70
N PRO A 268 0.18 -9.42 2.32
CA PRO A 268 -1.26 -9.36 2.61
C PRO A 268 -1.60 -9.69 4.08
N LEU A 269 -0.75 -9.26 5.04
CA LEU A 269 -0.84 -9.67 6.44
C LEU A 269 -2.12 -9.22 7.12
N GLY A 270 -2.55 -7.98 6.84
CA GLY A 270 -3.73 -7.39 7.45
C GLY A 270 -5.00 -8.13 7.08
N VAL A 271 -5.25 -8.27 5.79
CA VAL A 271 -6.45 -9.00 5.32
C VAL A 271 -6.39 -10.47 5.66
N ASP A 272 -5.21 -11.11 5.65
CA ASP A 272 -5.06 -12.52 6.03
C ASP A 272 -5.37 -12.73 7.52
N ALA A 273 -4.92 -11.83 8.39
CA ALA A 273 -5.28 -11.87 9.82
C ALA A 273 -6.78 -11.67 10.03
N TYR A 274 -7.38 -10.72 9.32
CA TYR A 274 -8.81 -10.44 9.38
C TYR A 274 -9.66 -11.68 9.01
N TRP A 275 -9.31 -12.35 7.92
CA TRP A 275 -10.06 -13.51 7.45
C TRP A 275 -9.94 -14.77 8.31
N LYS A 276 -9.03 -14.81 9.30
CA LYS A 276 -9.00 -15.91 10.28
C LYS A 276 -10.25 -15.98 11.16
N THR A 277 -10.89 -14.83 11.37
CA THR A 277 -12.06 -14.72 12.26
C THR A 277 -13.31 -14.20 11.57
N ALA A 278 -13.17 -13.43 10.50
CA ALA A 278 -14.28 -12.87 9.75
C ALA A 278 -15.06 -13.95 8.98
N LYS A 279 -16.35 -13.72 8.81
CA LYS A 279 -17.28 -14.61 8.12
C LYS A 279 -17.94 -13.89 6.95
N ALA A 280 -17.51 -14.25 5.74
CA ALA A 280 -17.97 -13.61 4.50
C ALA A 280 -19.51 -13.58 4.40
N GLU A 281 -20.18 -14.66 4.81
CA GLU A 281 -21.64 -14.79 4.77
C GLU A 281 -22.39 -13.83 5.71
N LYS A 282 -21.69 -13.14 6.61
CA LYS A 282 -22.26 -12.12 7.50
C LYS A 282 -21.95 -10.69 7.05
N ILE A 283 -21.09 -10.50 6.07
CA ILE A 283 -20.70 -9.16 5.62
C ILE A 283 -21.64 -8.72 4.51
N ILE A 284 -22.35 -7.61 4.72
CA ILE A 284 -23.27 -6.99 3.74
C ILE A 284 -22.47 -6.42 2.58
N ALA A 285 -21.47 -5.60 2.89
CA ALA A 285 -20.53 -5.02 1.95
C ALA A 285 -19.26 -4.55 2.67
N ALA A 286 -18.16 -4.47 1.94
CA ALA A 286 -16.95 -3.76 2.34
C ALA A 286 -16.85 -2.43 1.59
N VAL A 287 -16.35 -1.39 2.25
CA VAL A 287 -16.04 -0.07 1.66
C VAL A 287 -14.60 0.26 2.00
N ASN A 288 -13.75 0.18 1.01
CA ASN A 288 -12.32 0.42 1.13
C ASN A 288 -11.95 1.83 0.70
N PHE A 289 -10.98 2.44 1.38
CA PHE A 289 -10.43 3.75 1.03
C PHE A 289 -8.94 3.61 0.81
N ASP A 290 -8.49 3.94 -0.42
CA ASP A 290 -7.09 3.83 -0.79
C ASP A 290 -6.72 4.85 -1.87
N GLY A 291 -5.94 5.87 -1.49
CA GLY A 291 -5.49 6.90 -2.42
C GLY A 291 -6.42 8.10 -2.61
N ALA A 292 -7.42 8.30 -1.74
CA ALA A 292 -8.36 9.43 -1.86
C ALA A 292 -7.81 10.74 -1.28
N GLY A 293 -8.24 11.88 -1.83
CA GLY A 293 -8.07 13.20 -1.22
C GLY A 293 -6.89 14.03 -1.72
N HIS A 294 -6.06 13.55 -2.63
CA HIS A 294 -4.90 14.32 -3.13
C HIS A 294 -5.35 15.54 -3.96
N ILE A 295 -4.68 16.69 -3.77
CA ILE A 295 -5.05 17.98 -4.41
C ILE A 295 -4.97 17.92 -5.93
N LEU A 296 -3.99 17.21 -6.50
CA LEU A 296 -3.81 17.02 -7.93
C LEU A 296 -4.57 15.81 -8.48
N GLY A 297 -5.12 14.94 -7.61
CA GLY A 297 -5.88 13.75 -8.02
C GLY A 297 -7.37 14.03 -8.17
N THR A 298 -8.08 13.06 -8.71
CA THR A 298 -9.54 13.01 -8.74
C THR A 298 -10.01 11.84 -7.90
N ASN A 299 -10.94 12.07 -6.95
CA ASN A 299 -11.52 10.97 -6.20
C ASN A 299 -12.23 9.99 -7.13
N THR A 300 -12.07 8.71 -6.90
CA THR A 300 -12.71 7.66 -7.69
C THR A 300 -13.57 6.76 -6.81
N LEU A 301 -14.58 6.14 -7.42
CA LEU A 301 -15.39 5.08 -6.82
C LEU A 301 -15.56 3.95 -7.82
N THR A 302 -15.44 2.73 -7.35
CA THR A 302 -15.74 1.52 -8.13
C THR A 302 -16.38 0.45 -7.27
N ALA A 303 -16.79 -0.67 -7.89
CA ALA A 303 -17.37 -1.81 -7.17
C ALA A 303 -16.90 -3.13 -7.78
N MET A 304 -16.67 -4.14 -6.93
CA MET A 304 -16.35 -5.52 -7.30
C MET A 304 -17.31 -6.48 -6.60
N ALA A 305 -17.62 -7.61 -7.23
CA ALA A 305 -18.54 -8.64 -6.70
C ALA A 305 -19.88 -8.07 -6.20
N ALA A 306 -20.34 -6.99 -6.80
CA ALA A 306 -21.49 -6.21 -6.35
C ALA A 306 -22.67 -6.38 -7.30
N SER A 307 -23.87 -6.49 -6.75
CA SER A 307 -25.11 -6.52 -7.53
C SER A 307 -25.34 -5.21 -8.29
N ASP A 308 -26.11 -5.28 -9.35
CA ASP A 308 -26.59 -4.10 -10.06
C ASP A 308 -27.36 -3.13 -9.17
N LYS A 309 -28.03 -3.61 -8.14
CA LYS A 309 -28.76 -2.78 -7.16
C LYS A 309 -27.79 -1.92 -6.37
N LEU A 310 -26.72 -2.53 -5.86
CA LEU A 310 -25.66 -1.81 -5.11
C LEU A 310 -24.93 -0.81 -6.01
N ILE A 311 -24.55 -1.22 -7.23
CA ILE A 311 -23.88 -0.35 -8.20
C ILE A 311 -24.76 0.87 -8.53
N ARG A 312 -26.03 0.67 -8.83
CA ARG A 312 -26.97 1.79 -9.10
C ARG A 312 -27.12 2.71 -7.91
N ALA A 313 -27.24 2.16 -6.69
CA ALA A 313 -27.34 2.95 -5.47
C ALA A 313 -26.08 3.81 -5.27
N ALA A 314 -24.87 3.22 -5.39
CA ALA A 314 -23.61 3.93 -5.26
C ALA A 314 -23.43 5.04 -6.33
N ARG A 315 -23.74 4.74 -7.60
CA ARG A 315 -23.70 5.73 -8.70
C ARG A 315 -24.71 6.87 -8.51
N SER A 316 -25.89 6.56 -7.98
CA SER A 316 -26.89 7.59 -7.68
C SER A 316 -26.42 8.57 -6.61
N LYS A 317 -25.70 8.09 -5.57
CA LYS A 317 -25.07 8.97 -4.56
C LYS A 317 -23.91 9.75 -5.17
N LEU A 318 -23.07 9.10 -5.95
CA LEU A 318 -21.93 9.73 -6.63
C LEU A 318 -22.34 10.93 -7.50
N ALA A 319 -23.50 10.90 -8.13
CA ALA A 319 -24.00 11.98 -8.98
C ALA A 319 -24.12 13.35 -8.27
N ALA A 320 -24.21 13.38 -6.93
CA ALA A 320 -24.21 14.60 -6.15
C ALA A 320 -22.80 15.16 -5.85
N TYR A 321 -21.74 14.44 -6.24
CA TYR A 321 -20.34 14.75 -5.95
C TYR A 321 -19.53 14.91 -7.24
N PRO A 322 -19.56 16.08 -7.90
CA PRO A 322 -18.95 16.28 -9.21
C PRO A 322 -17.43 16.22 -9.23
N GLY A 323 -16.77 16.26 -8.05
CA GLY A 323 -15.31 16.07 -7.90
C GLY A 323 -14.87 14.61 -7.85
N ALA A 324 -15.82 13.66 -7.85
CA ALA A 324 -15.55 12.24 -7.84
C ALA A 324 -16.11 11.55 -9.10
N VAL A 325 -15.41 10.52 -9.59
CA VAL A 325 -15.81 9.80 -10.81
C VAL A 325 -15.91 8.29 -10.57
N TRP A 326 -16.80 7.66 -11.32
CA TRP A 326 -16.85 6.20 -11.38
C TRP A 326 -15.77 5.68 -12.33
N VAL A 327 -15.02 4.66 -11.89
CA VAL A 327 -13.98 4.01 -12.72
C VAL A 327 -14.23 2.52 -12.86
N GLU A 328 -13.55 1.89 -13.81
CA GLU A 328 -13.52 0.44 -13.94
C GLU A 328 -12.94 -0.23 -12.68
N PRO A 329 -13.38 -1.44 -12.32
CA PRO A 329 -12.84 -2.19 -11.20
C PRO A 329 -11.33 -2.41 -11.32
N TRP A 330 -10.63 -2.22 -10.21
CA TRP A 330 -9.19 -2.45 -10.08
C TRP A 330 -8.93 -3.29 -8.81
N PRO A 331 -8.02 -4.29 -8.88
CA PRO A 331 -7.86 -5.27 -7.81
C PRO A 331 -6.71 -4.98 -6.83
N GLU A 332 -6.00 -3.88 -6.97
CA GLU A 332 -4.72 -3.63 -6.28
C GLU A 332 -4.84 -3.17 -4.82
N SER A 333 -6.01 -3.34 -4.16
CA SER A 333 -6.16 -2.97 -2.75
C SER A 333 -7.01 -3.97 -1.95
N ASP A 334 -7.13 -3.74 -0.63
CA ASP A 334 -7.74 -4.66 0.34
C ASP A 334 -9.18 -5.09 0.00
N HIS A 335 -9.93 -4.27 -0.75
CA HIS A 335 -11.28 -4.61 -1.20
C HIS A 335 -11.33 -5.88 -2.07
N SER A 336 -10.23 -6.21 -2.77
CA SER A 336 -10.13 -7.42 -3.59
C SER A 336 -10.25 -8.68 -2.75
N ALA A 337 -9.68 -8.67 -1.55
CA ALA A 337 -9.75 -9.82 -0.63
C ALA A 337 -11.19 -10.10 -0.18
N PHE A 338 -12.05 -9.07 -0.14
CA PHE A 338 -13.49 -9.22 0.09
C PHE A 338 -14.20 -9.72 -1.17
N ALA A 339 -13.93 -9.10 -2.31
CA ALA A 339 -14.55 -9.47 -3.59
C ALA A 339 -14.26 -10.92 -3.97
N MET A 340 -13.03 -11.41 -3.80
CA MET A 340 -12.64 -12.81 -4.04
C MET A 340 -13.39 -13.82 -3.17
N ARG A 341 -13.99 -13.39 -2.06
CA ARG A 341 -14.82 -14.21 -1.17
C ARG A 341 -16.31 -13.99 -1.39
N GLY A 342 -16.69 -13.33 -2.50
CA GLY A 342 -18.08 -13.05 -2.84
C GLY A 342 -18.73 -12.00 -1.95
N VAL A 343 -17.94 -11.18 -1.26
CA VAL A 343 -18.45 -10.03 -0.50
C VAL A 343 -18.44 -8.81 -1.42
N PRO A 344 -19.60 -8.14 -1.63
CA PRO A 344 -19.64 -6.91 -2.39
C PRO A 344 -18.67 -5.88 -1.82
N ALA A 345 -17.81 -5.33 -2.68
CA ALA A 345 -16.79 -4.40 -2.26
C ALA A 345 -16.86 -3.12 -3.09
N LEU A 346 -16.94 -1.98 -2.41
CA LEU A 346 -16.80 -0.65 -2.99
C LEU A 346 -15.40 -0.14 -2.67
N ALA A 347 -14.73 0.49 -3.63
CA ALA A 347 -13.41 1.07 -3.41
C ALA A 347 -13.38 2.55 -3.81
N PHE A 348 -13.00 3.38 -2.85
CA PHE A 348 -12.62 4.76 -3.07
C PHE A 348 -11.13 4.83 -3.34
N GLY A 349 -10.72 5.61 -4.33
CA GLY A 349 -9.33 5.78 -4.71
C GLY A 349 -9.04 7.16 -5.26
N GLY A 350 -7.90 7.30 -5.94
CA GLY A 350 -7.49 8.53 -6.61
C GLY A 350 -6.94 8.26 -8.01
N ALA A 351 -7.45 8.98 -9.00
CA ALA A 351 -6.87 8.99 -10.34
C ALA A 351 -5.86 10.13 -10.48
N GLY A 352 -4.82 9.91 -11.31
CA GLY A 352 -3.80 10.93 -11.62
C GLY A 352 -2.70 11.09 -10.55
N ILE A 353 -2.59 10.18 -9.58
CA ILE A 353 -1.64 10.28 -8.45
C ILE A 353 -0.58 9.17 -8.42
N ARG A 354 -0.57 8.27 -9.39
CA ARG A 354 0.29 7.09 -9.41
C ARG A 354 1.80 7.38 -9.27
N GLU A 355 2.24 8.55 -9.73
CA GLU A 355 3.64 8.97 -9.60
C GLU A 355 3.97 9.61 -8.25
N ILE A 356 2.93 9.92 -7.45
CA ILE A 356 3.04 10.55 -6.14
C ILE A 356 3.05 9.48 -5.04
N THR A 357 2.13 8.53 -5.12
CA THR A 357 2.07 7.40 -4.19
C THR A 357 3.39 6.63 -4.16
N HIS A 358 3.77 6.08 -3.02
CA HIS A 358 5.05 5.39 -2.77
C HIS A 358 6.29 6.29 -2.98
N SER A 359 6.13 7.62 -3.01
CA SER A 359 7.23 8.56 -3.15
C SER A 359 7.34 9.53 -1.97
N PRO A 360 8.51 10.18 -1.76
CA PRO A 360 8.65 11.24 -0.76
C PRO A 360 7.75 12.45 -0.99
N ALA A 361 7.12 12.56 -2.15
CA ALA A 361 6.19 13.65 -2.49
C ALA A 361 4.77 13.44 -1.93
N ASP A 362 4.44 12.22 -1.46
CA ASP A 362 3.14 11.94 -0.84
C ASP A 362 3.09 12.46 0.60
N THR A 363 3.02 13.78 0.73
CA THR A 363 3.06 14.50 2.00
C THR A 363 1.68 15.05 2.39
N ALA A 364 1.50 15.39 3.66
CA ALA A 364 0.26 15.98 4.18
C ALA A 364 -0.14 17.28 3.46
N ASP A 365 0.82 18.04 2.93
CA ASP A 365 0.56 19.29 2.20
C ASP A 365 -0.06 19.01 0.81
N GLY A 366 0.11 17.80 0.27
CA GLY A 366 -0.53 17.35 -0.95
C GLY A 366 -2.00 16.98 -0.79
N ILE A 367 -2.54 16.97 0.44
CA ILE A 367 -3.92 16.54 0.71
C ILE A 367 -4.87 17.72 0.75
N SER A 368 -5.97 17.62 0.01
CA SER A 368 -7.06 18.57 -0.01
C SER A 368 -8.11 18.22 1.04
N PRO A 369 -8.32 19.09 2.06
CA PRO A 369 -9.39 18.88 3.03
C PRO A 369 -10.78 18.77 2.40
N LEU A 370 -11.01 19.49 1.30
CA LEU A 370 -12.28 19.45 0.57
C LEU A 370 -12.51 18.12 -0.14
N LYS A 371 -11.48 17.56 -0.79
CA LYS A 371 -11.57 16.25 -1.47
C LYS A 371 -11.71 15.10 -0.47
N LEU A 372 -11.01 15.15 0.66
CA LEU A 372 -11.24 14.17 1.73
C LEU A 372 -12.66 14.25 2.28
N ASN A 373 -13.17 15.47 2.51
CA ASN A 373 -14.55 15.66 2.97
C ASN A 373 -15.57 15.14 1.93
N GLU A 374 -15.32 15.37 0.64
CA GLU A 374 -16.15 14.84 -0.45
C GLU A 374 -16.22 13.31 -0.39
N ALA A 375 -15.08 12.62 -0.33
CA ALA A 375 -15.02 11.16 -0.22
C ALA A 375 -15.72 10.65 1.07
N ALA A 376 -15.45 11.26 2.21
CA ALA A 376 -16.08 10.90 3.48
C ALA A 376 -17.61 11.12 3.48
N SER A 377 -18.07 12.21 2.85
CA SER A 377 -19.49 12.54 2.76
C SER A 377 -20.23 11.56 1.85
N LEU A 378 -19.68 11.26 0.69
CA LEU A 378 -20.21 10.25 -0.24
C LEU A 378 -20.26 8.86 0.43
N ALA A 379 -19.20 8.46 1.12
CA ALA A 379 -19.16 7.20 1.85
C ALA A 379 -20.20 7.13 2.97
N ALA A 380 -20.42 8.25 3.67
CA ALA A 380 -21.47 8.32 4.69
C ALA A 380 -22.87 8.11 4.10
N GLU A 381 -23.16 8.65 2.92
CA GLU A 381 -24.45 8.41 2.24
C GLU A 381 -24.62 6.96 1.78
N ILE A 382 -23.54 6.36 1.29
CA ILE A 382 -23.52 4.93 0.94
C ILE A 382 -23.75 4.07 2.20
N LEU A 383 -23.09 4.38 3.31
CA LEU A 383 -23.28 3.66 4.58
C LEU A 383 -24.71 3.78 5.09
N LEU A 384 -25.34 4.96 4.98
CA LEU A 384 -26.74 5.16 5.33
C LEU A 384 -27.69 4.31 4.48
N GLU A 385 -27.38 4.09 3.21
CA GLU A 385 -28.13 3.18 2.35
C GLU A 385 -27.95 1.72 2.76
N LEU A 386 -26.73 1.31 3.08
CA LEU A 386 -26.37 -0.08 3.40
C LEU A 386 -26.84 -0.55 4.78
N LYS A 387 -26.89 0.33 5.79
CA LYS A 387 -27.09 -0.03 7.22
C LYS A 387 -28.36 -0.81 7.51
N ASP A 388 -29.38 -0.69 6.66
CA ASP A 388 -30.66 -1.36 6.83
C ASP A 388 -30.83 -2.56 5.87
N LYS A 389 -29.86 -2.81 4.98
CA LYS A 389 -29.89 -3.93 4.02
C LYS A 389 -29.49 -5.25 4.69
N LYS A 390 -29.83 -6.35 4.01
CA LYS A 390 -29.36 -7.70 4.33
C LYS A 390 -28.25 -8.10 3.37
N VAL A 391 -27.54 -9.17 3.72
CA VAL A 391 -26.39 -9.68 2.95
C VAL A 391 -26.74 -9.93 1.48
N GLU A 392 -27.91 -10.49 1.21
CA GLU A 392 -28.31 -10.87 -0.15
C GLU A 392 -28.53 -9.67 -1.07
N TRP A 393 -28.86 -8.49 -0.51
CA TRP A 393 -29.18 -7.31 -1.31
C TRP A 393 -27.99 -6.82 -2.18
N GLY A 394 -26.78 -6.96 -1.67
CA GLY A 394 -25.56 -6.52 -2.37
C GLY A 394 -24.96 -7.58 -3.30
N ARG A 395 -25.41 -8.83 -3.25
CA ARG A 395 -24.77 -10.00 -3.89
C ARG A 395 -25.52 -10.56 -5.09
N GLU A 396 -26.63 -10.02 -5.47
CA GLU A 396 -27.44 -10.50 -6.60
C GLU A 396 -27.01 -9.91 -7.95
#